data_b566eff988e04cab18ee4454a300389f
#
_entry.id   b566eff988e04cab18ee4454a300389f
#
_cell.length_a   1.000
_cell.length_b   1.000
_cell.length_c   1.000
_cell.angle_alpha   90.00
_cell.angle_beta   90.00
_cell.angle_gamma   90.00
#
_symmetry.space_group_name_H-M   'P 1'
#
loop_
_entity.id
_entity.type
_entity.pdbx_description
1 polymer ?
#
loop_
_entity_poly.entity_id
_entity_poly.type
_entity_poly.pdbx_seq_one_letter_code
_entity_poly.pdbx_strand_id
1 'polypeptide(L)'
;SKKAPAPSPYEDPKKKAAEPTGPIWEAKKKNFGIGGDIQPRRDLSRYVRWPKYVRIQRQRKILYQRLKVPPAIHQFQNTLTRDVSINLFKLLHKYRPEDKAAKKERLKDMAEKKDAGADADGQKKAIMVKYGINHIAKLCEQKKAQLVIIAHDVEPVELVIWLPAVCR
;
A
#
# COMPACT_ATOMS: atom_id res chain seq x y z
N SER A 1 20.32 33.33 -61.25
CA SER A 1 20.02 31.94 -60.89
C SER A 1 21.28 31.34 -60.32
N LYS A 2 21.23 30.93 -59.01
CA LYS A 2 22.32 30.22 -58.35
C LYS A 2 22.35 28.80 -58.91
N LYS A 3 23.46 28.41 -59.57
CA LYS A 3 23.68 27.02 -59.98
C LYS A 3 23.72 26.13 -58.73
N ALA A 4 22.99 25.01 -58.79
CA ALA A 4 23.10 23.98 -57.73
C ALA A 4 24.56 23.47 -57.64
N PRO A 5 25.07 23.20 -56.43
CA PRO A 5 26.39 22.66 -56.25
C PRO A 5 26.50 21.30 -56.96
N ALA A 6 27.70 21.01 -57.52
CA ALA A 6 27.96 19.73 -58.15
C ALA A 6 27.81 18.57 -57.12
N PRO A 7 27.29 17.42 -57.54
CA PRO A 7 27.16 16.28 -56.66
C PRO A 7 28.52 15.81 -56.14
N SER A 8 28.59 15.42 -54.87
CA SER A 8 29.80 14.93 -54.23
C SER A 8 30.31 13.66 -54.93
N PRO A 9 31.62 13.56 -55.30
CA PRO A 9 32.16 12.33 -55.87
C PRO A 9 32.19 11.14 -54.93
N TYR A 10 31.86 11.37 -53.65
CA TYR A 10 31.76 10.36 -52.59
C TYR A 10 30.32 10.07 -52.14
N GLU A 11 29.34 10.50 -52.92
CA GLU A 11 27.98 10.01 -52.66
C GLU A 11 27.98 8.50 -52.97
N ASP A 12 27.78 7.73 -51.91
CA ASP A 12 27.52 6.29 -52.04
C ASP A 12 26.46 6.08 -53.11
N PRO A 13 26.64 5.10 -54.03
CA PRO A 13 25.62 4.79 -55.01
C PRO A 13 24.35 4.56 -54.23
N LYS A 14 23.35 5.44 -54.47
CA LYS A 14 22.04 5.37 -53.79
C LYS A 14 21.69 3.90 -53.65
N LYS A 15 21.76 3.37 -52.41
CA LYS A 15 21.15 2.08 -52.12
C LYS A 15 19.79 2.16 -52.74
N LYS A 16 19.59 1.43 -53.88
CA LYS A 16 18.24 1.26 -54.43
C LYS A 16 17.39 0.90 -53.22
N ALA A 17 16.46 1.77 -52.88
CA ALA A 17 15.54 1.48 -51.81
C ALA A 17 15.03 0.07 -52.15
N ALA A 18 15.32 -0.89 -51.28
CA ALA A 18 14.87 -2.23 -51.46
C ALA A 18 13.35 -2.10 -51.67
N GLU A 19 12.90 -2.50 -52.86
CA GLU A 19 11.44 -2.56 -53.09
C GLU A 19 10.86 -3.27 -51.90
N PRO A 20 9.80 -2.72 -51.26
CA PRO A 20 9.19 -3.39 -50.12
C PRO A 20 8.74 -4.74 -50.64
N THR A 21 9.53 -5.77 -50.35
CA THR A 21 9.09 -7.15 -50.52
C THR A 21 7.92 -7.34 -49.58
N GLY A 22 6.76 -6.93 -50.03
CA GLY A 22 5.50 -7.23 -49.31
C GLY A 22 5.45 -8.73 -49.05
N PRO A 23 4.83 -9.14 -47.97
CA PRO A 23 4.68 -10.57 -47.70
C PRO A 23 4.10 -11.25 -48.93
N ILE A 24 4.74 -12.34 -49.38
CA ILE A 24 4.30 -13.14 -50.53
C ILE A 24 2.83 -13.56 -50.43
N TRP A 25 2.31 -13.55 -49.20
CA TRP A 25 0.93 -13.90 -48.84
C TRP A 25 0.18 -12.67 -48.31
N GLU A 26 -0.95 -12.37 -48.88
CA GLU A 26 -1.86 -11.39 -48.29
C GLU A 26 -2.64 -12.03 -47.15
N ALA A 27 -2.69 -11.32 -46.00
CA ALA A 27 -3.49 -11.80 -44.89
C ALA A 27 -4.98 -11.74 -45.25
N LYS A 28 -5.68 -12.83 -45.14
CA LYS A 28 -7.13 -12.90 -45.33
C LYS A 28 -7.81 -11.94 -44.33
N LYS A 29 -8.70 -11.09 -44.82
CA LYS A 29 -9.53 -10.25 -43.93
C LYS A 29 -10.36 -11.13 -43.01
N LYS A 30 -10.26 -10.90 -41.72
CA LYS A 30 -11.04 -11.61 -40.71
C LYS A 30 -12.49 -11.11 -40.70
N ASN A 31 -13.43 -12.03 -40.74
CA ASN A 31 -14.86 -11.75 -40.66
C ASN A 31 -15.35 -12.15 -39.26
N PHE A 32 -15.59 -11.19 -38.39
CA PHE A 32 -16.07 -11.42 -37.02
C PHE A 32 -17.60 -11.45 -36.90
N GLY A 33 -18.32 -11.53 -38.01
CA GLY A 33 -19.78 -11.70 -38.01
C GLY A 33 -20.21 -13.06 -37.50
N ILE A 34 -21.50 -13.23 -37.30
CA ILE A 34 -22.11 -14.51 -36.87
C ILE A 34 -21.81 -15.58 -37.91
N GLY A 35 -21.28 -16.75 -37.49
CA GLY A 35 -20.86 -17.82 -38.37
C GLY A 35 -19.55 -17.62 -39.11
N GLY A 36 -18.81 -16.55 -38.80
CA GLY A 36 -17.50 -16.25 -39.38
C GLY A 36 -16.33 -16.78 -38.53
N ASP A 37 -15.24 -15.97 -38.47
CA ASP A 37 -14.03 -16.34 -37.76
C ASP A 37 -14.21 -16.23 -36.23
N ILE A 38 -13.27 -16.83 -35.50
CA ILE A 38 -13.25 -16.76 -34.03
C ILE A 38 -13.15 -15.31 -33.61
N GLN A 39 -13.98 -14.90 -32.65
CA GLN A 39 -14.00 -13.56 -32.12
C GLN A 39 -12.65 -13.15 -31.54
N PRO A 40 -12.18 -11.90 -31.76
CA PRO A 40 -10.94 -11.44 -31.16
C PRO A 40 -11.06 -11.34 -29.64
N ARG A 41 -9.92 -11.35 -28.96
CA ARG A 41 -9.90 -11.05 -27.52
C ARG A 41 -10.38 -9.64 -27.28
N ARG A 42 -11.41 -9.51 -26.44
CA ARG A 42 -11.98 -8.24 -26.02
C ARG A 42 -11.85 -8.11 -24.50
N ASP A 43 -11.92 -6.88 -24.00
CA ASP A 43 -11.99 -6.64 -22.57
C ASP A 43 -13.41 -7.01 -22.08
N LEU A 44 -13.50 -8.12 -21.38
CA LEU A 44 -14.72 -8.63 -20.74
C LEU A 44 -14.75 -8.37 -19.24
N SER A 45 -13.86 -7.53 -18.72
CA SER A 45 -13.73 -7.26 -17.27
C SER A 45 -15.05 -6.82 -16.63
N ARG A 46 -15.92 -6.14 -17.38
CA ARG A 46 -17.25 -5.72 -16.92
C ARG A 46 -18.22 -6.90 -16.74
N TYR A 47 -18.02 -8.01 -17.45
CA TYR A 47 -18.91 -9.17 -17.46
C TYR A 47 -18.33 -10.37 -16.68
N VAL A 48 -17.15 -10.23 -16.12
CA VAL A 48 -16.49 -11.27 -15.36
C VAL A 48 -17.21 -11.49 -14.03
N ARG A 49 -17.44 -12.74 -13.68
CA ARG A 49 -17.89 -13.11 -12.33
C ARG A 49 -16.70 -13.07 -11.40
N TRP A 50 -16.50 -11.93 -10.74
CA TRP A 50 -15.43 -11.74 -9.78
C TRP A 50 -15.55 -12.65 -8.57
N PRO A 51 -14.45 -13.07 -7.94
CA PRO A 51 -14.47 -13.77 -6.66
C PRO A 51 -15.29 -13.02 -5.61
N LYS A 52 -15.82 -13.74 -4.63
CA LYS A 52 -16.71 -13.17 -3.60
C LYS A 52 -16.07 -11.98 -2.87
N TYR A 53 -14.79 -12.08 -2.51
CA TYR A 53 -14.12 -11.00 -1.78
C TYR A 53 -14.06 -9.69 -2.57
N VAL A 54 -13.82 -9.74 -3.88
CA VAL A 54 -13.83 -8.56 -4.75
C VAL A 54 -15.21 -7.94 -4.82
N ARG A 55 -16.24 -8.77 -4.99
CA ARG A 55 -17.64 -8.32 -5.03
C ARG A 55 -18.04 -7.66 -3.72
N ILE A 56 -17.70 -8.26 -2.58
CA ILE A 56 -18.02 -7.74 -1.25
C ILE A 56 -17.29 -6.40 -1.02
N GLN A 57 -16.02 -6.27 -1.36
CA GLN A 57 -15.28 -5.03 -1.23
C GLN A 57 -15.92 -3.89 -2.05
N ARG A 58 -16.28 -4.18 -3.30
CA ARG A 58 -16.95 -3.21 -4.18
C ARG A 58 -18.33 -2.82 -3.66
N GLN A 59 -19.13 -3.80 -3.24
CA GLN A 59 -20.47 -3.56 -2.67
C GLN A 59 -20.39 -2.73 -1.40
N ARG A 60 -19.46 -3.02 -0.50
CA ARG A 60 -19.23 -2.22 0.71
C ARG A 60 -18.90 -0.77 0.35
N LYS A 61 -17.96 -0.55 -0.54
CA LYS A 61 -17.60 0.81 -0.99
C LYS A 61 -18.82 1.58 -1.50
N ILE A 62 -19.65 0.93 -2.32
CA ILE A 62 -20.87 1.54 -2.87
C ILE A 62 -21.86 1.84 -1.75
N LEU A 63 -22.08 0.92 -0.80
CA LEU A 63 -22.98 1.12 0.31
C LEU A 63 -22.57 2.30 1.20
N TYR A 64 -21.28 2.44 1.51
CA TYR A 64 -20.77 3.60 2.24
C TYR A 64 -21.02 4.92 1.51
N GLN A 65 -21.03 4.91 0.19
CA GLN A 65 -21.33 6.11 -0.60
C GLN A 65 -22.81 6.43 -0.73
N ARG A 66 -23.69 5.44 -0.66
CA ARG A 66 -25.13 5.59 -0.91
C ARG A 66 -25.96 5.74 0.35
N LEU A 67 -25.53 5.17 1.46
CA LEU A 67 -26.26 5.20 2.72
C LEU A 67 -25.77 6.34 3.62
N LYS A 68 -26.63 6.81 4.50
CA LYS A 68 -26.23 7.69 5.60
C LYS A 68 -25.43 6.89 6.60
N VAL A 69 -24.16 7.25 6.79
CA VAL A 69 -23.27 6.58 7.74
C VAL A 69 -23.40 7.26 9.10
N PRO A 70 -23.62 6.52 10.20
CA PRO A 70 -23.64 7.08 11.55
C PRO A 70 -22.34 7.81 11.89
N PRO A 71 -22.37 8.91 12.65
CA PRO A 71 -21.16 9.69 12.98
C PRO A 71 -20.06 8.86 13.64
N ALA A 72 -20.43 7.90 14.50
CA ALA A 72 -19.48 7.02 15.16
C ALA A 72 -18.65 6.14 14.20
N ILE A 73 -19.25 5.77 13.07
CA ILE A 73 -18.55 5.01 12.01
C ILE A 73 -17.87 5.96 11.02
N HIS A 74 -18.51 7.08 10.71
CA HIS A 74 -17.98 8.04 9.75
C HIS A 74 -16.65 8.67 10.19
N GLN A 75 -16.40 8.80 11.48
CA GLN A 75 -15.13 9.32 12.01
C GLN A 75 -13.90 8.55 11.47
N PHE A 76 -14.01 7.25 11.18
CA PHE A 76 -12.93 6.44 10.66
C PHE A 76 -12.70 6.62 9.15
N GLN A 77 -13.57 7.32 8.44
CA GLN A 77 -13.37 7.63 7.00
C GLN A 77 -12.37 8.79 6.82
N ASN A 78 -12.22 9.64 7.82
CA ASN A 78 -11.28 10.76 7.79
C ASN A 78 -9.91 10.29 8.28
N THR A 79 -9.02 9.96 7.36
CA THR A 79 -7.66 9.55 7.67
C THR A 79 -6.72 10.75 7.74
N LEU A 80 -5.55 10.55 8.33
CA LEU A 80 -4.50 11.57 8.41
C LEU A 80 -4.01 11.97 7.01
N THR A 81 -3.62 13.22 6.86
CA THR A 81 -2.94 13.69 5.66
C THR A 81 -1.58 13.01 5.51
N ARG A 82 -1.04 12.99 4.29
CA ARG A 82 0.25 12.34 3.99
C ARG A 82 1.38 12.86 4.87
N ASP A 83 1.49 14.18 5.04
CA ASP A 83 2.59 14.81 5.79
C ASP A 83 2.52 14.48 7.27
N VAL A 84 1.31 14.53 7.85
CA VAL A 84 1.09 14.13 9.25
C VAL A 84 1.40 12.65 9.43
N SER A 85 1.02 11.80 8.49
CA SER A 85 1.32 10.36 8.53
C SER A 85 2.83 10.08 8.50
N ILE A 86 3.58 10.79 7.66
CA ILE A 86 5.05 10.67 7.60
C ILE A 86 5.67 11.03 8.97
N ASN A 87 5.24 12.12 9.56
CA ASN A 87 5.75 12.55 10.88
C ASN A 87 5.36 11.56 11.98
N LEU A 88 4.15 11.02 11.93
CA LEU A 88 3.68 9.98 12.84
C LEU A 88 4.56 8.72 12.72
N PHE A 89 4.84 8.25 11.52
CA PHE A 89 5.69 7.07 11.33
C PHE A 89 7.14 7.30 11.76
N LYS A 90 7.68 8.50 11.58
CA LYS A 90 8.99 8.87 12.15
C LYS A 90 8.99 8.79 13.68
N LEU A 91 7.92 9.25 14.32
CA LEU A 91 7.76 9.13 15.76
C LEU A 91 7.66 7.67 16.21
N LEU A 92 6.84 6.87 15.54
CA LEU A 92 6.68 5.46 15.85
C LEU A 92 7.98 4.67 15.68
N HIS A 93 8.76 4.99 14.65
CA HIS A 93 10.06 4.37 14.43
C HIS A 93 11.03 4.66 15.58
N LYS A 94 11.01 5.89 16.12
CA LYS A 94 11.84 6.27 17.28
C LYS A 94 11.51 5.46 18.54
N TYR A 95 10.24 5.11 18.73
CA TYR A 95 9.76 4.34 19.89
C TYR A 95 9.44 2.88 19.54
N ARG A 96 10.05 2.35 18.51
CA ARG A 96 9.86 0.97 18.08
C ARG A 96 10.29 0.00 19.21
N PRO A 97 9.50 -1.06 19.48
CA PRO A 97 9.92 -2.12 20.38
C PRO A 97 11.19 -2.81 19.88
N GLU A 98 11.99 -3.31 20.80
CA GLU A 98 13.20 -4.08 20.46
C GLU A 98 12.86 -5.37 19.70
N ASP A 99 13.70 -5.76 18.77
CA ASP A 99 13.62 -7.02 18.04
C ASP A 99 14.10 -8.18 18.92
N LYS A 100 13.79 -9.41 18.54
CA LYS A 100 14.20 -10.63 19.29
C LYS A 100 15.72 -10.72 19.46
N ALA A 101 16.49 -10.31 18.46
CA ALA A 101 17.95 -10.31 18.52
C ALA A 101 18.45 -9.30 19.55
N ALA A 102 18.01 -8.05 19.47
CA ALA A 102 18.37 -7.01 20.43
C ALA A 102 17.96 -7.35 21.87
N LYS A 103 16.77 -7.95 22.04
CA LYS A 103 16.34 -8.46 23.35
C LYS A 103 17.29 -9.51 23.90
N LYS A 104 17.74 -10.44 23.07
CA LYS A 104 18.66 -11.50 23.47
C LYS A 104 20.02 -10.94 23.90
N GLU A 105 20.54 -9.98 23.14
CA GLU A 105 21.78 -9.26 23.49
C GLU A 105 21.64 -8.51 24.81
N ARG A 106 20.60 -7.70 24.95
CA ARG A 106 20.33 -6.98 26.18
C ARG A 106 20.23 -7.89 27.42
N LEU A 107 19.59 -9.05 27.27
CA LEU A 107 19.46 -10.01 28.36
C LEU A 107 20.81 -10.66 28.71
N LYS A 108 21.68 -10.91 27.71
CA LYS A 108 23.04 -11.38 27.95
C LYS A 108 23.87 -10.33 28.69
N ASP A 109 23.86 -9.09 28.23
CA ASP A 109 24.56 -7.98 28.89
C ASP A 109 24.07 -7.76 30.32
N MET A 110 22.78 -7.96 30.57
CA MET A 110 22.22 -7.88 31.91
C MET A 110 22.71 -9.05 32.83
N ALA A 111 22.81 -10.25 32.28
CA ALA A 111 23.32 -11.42 33.00
C ALA A 111 24.80 -11.21 33.37
N GLU A 112 25.62 -10.79 32.41
CA GLU A 112 27.04 -10.49 32.62
C GLU A 112 27.25 -9.38 33.66
N LYS A 113 26.42 -8.33 33.66
CA LYS A 113 26.47 -7.28 34.70
C LYS A 113 26.07 -7.78 36.08
N LYS A 114 25.08 -8.70 36.16
CA LYS A 114 24.69 -9.32 37.42
C LYS A 114 25.81 -10.22 37.99
N ASP A 115 26.44 -10.99 37.13
CA ASP A 115 27.56 -11.85 37.50
C ASP A 115 28.78 -11.02 37.95
N ALA A 116 28.95 -9.83 37.42
CA ALA A 116 29.97 -8.86 37.84
C ALA A 116 29.60 -8.06 39.11
N GLY A 117 28.47 -8.39 39.77
CA GLY A 117 28.04 -7.73 41.01
C GLY A 117 27.49 -6.32 40.88
N ALA A 118 27.17 -5.86 39.66
CA ALA A 118 26.56 -4.58 39.45
C ALA A 118 25.03 -4.65 39.61
N ASP A 119 24.45 -3.76 40.41
CA ASP A 119 23.00 -3.67 40.58
C ASP A 119 22.30 -3.44 39.22
N ALA A 120 21.70 -4.49 38.66
CA ALA A 120 20.95 -4.44 37.42
C ALA A 120 19.54 -3.83 37.58
N ASP A 121 19.12 -3.56 38.81
CA ASP A 121 17.76 -3.06 39.12
C ASP A 121 17.54 -1.59 38.80
N GLY A 122 18.60 -0.82 38.52
CA GLY A 122 18.51 0.61 38.20
C GLY A 122 18.18 0.97 36.75
N GLN A 123 18.01 0.01 35.85
CA GLN A 123 17.68 0.31 34.45
C GLN A 123 16.24 0.77 34.30
N LYS A 124 16.08 2.06 33.98
CA LYS A 124 14.77 2.62 33.62
C LYS A 124 14.17 1.83 32.45
N LYS A 125 12.93 1.37 32.60
CA LYS A 125 12.21 0.70 31.51
C LYS A 125 12.18 1.60 30.28
N ALA A 126 12.60 1.05 29.12
CA ALA A 126 12.54 1.78 27.88
C ALA A 126 11.10 2.17 27.53
N ILE A 127 10.91 3.42 27.14
CA ILE A 127 9.64 3.93 26.64
C ILE A 127 9.48 3.39 25.22
N MET A 128 8.44 2.59 24.99
CA MET A 128 8.14 1.99 23.69
C MET A 128 6.65 2.04 23.38
N VAL A 129 6.31 1.96 22.11
CA VAL A 129 4.92 1.87 21.64
C VAL A 129 4.26 0.63 22.24
N LYS A 130 3.07 0.83 22.82
CA LYS A 130 2.23 -0.24 23.36
C LYS A 130 1.15 -0.61 22.34
N TYR A 131 0.76 -1.87 22.32
CA TYR A 131 -0.26 -2.40 21.42
C TYR A 131 -1.13 -3.42 22.16
N GLY A 132 -2.23 -3.79 21.53
CA GLY A 132 -3.25 -4.67 22.09
C GLY A 132 -4.39 -3.87 22.72
N ILE A 133 -5.63 -4.12 22.26
CA ILE A 133 -6.81 -3.32 22.59
C ILE A 133 -7.08 -3.26 24.10
N ASN A 134 -6.98 -4.39 24.80
CA ASN A 134 -7.22 -4.46 26.23
C ASN A 134 -6.18 -3.66 27.04
N HIS A 135 -4.92 -3.70 26.58
CA HIS A 135 -3.85 -2.93 27.21
C HIS A 135 -4.00 -1.44 26.98
N ILE A 136 -4.34 -1.05 25.73
CA ILE A 136 -4.58 0.34 25.37
C ILE A 136 -5.77 0.92 26.15
N ALA A 137 -6.87 0.16 26.26
CA ALA A 137 -8.02 0.59 27.05
C ALA A 137 -7.64 0.94 28.48
N LYS A 138 -6.88 0.07 29.18
CA LYS A 138 -6.38 0.35 30.53
C LYS A 138 -5.48 1.57 30.61
N LEU A 139 -4.63 1.80 29.59
CA LEU A 139 -3.77 2.98 29.54
C LEU A 139 -4.56 4.26 29.34
N CYS A 140 -5.63 4.23 28.55
CA CYS A 140 -6.54 5.35 28.37
C CYS A 140 -7.29 5.66 29.67
N GLU A 141 -7.91 4.65 30.30
CA GLU A 141 -8.60 4.77 31.58
C GLU A 141 -7.71 5.35 32.69
N GLN A 142 -6.44 4.91 32.73
CA GLN A 142 -5.45 5.39 33.69
C GLN A 142 -4.83 6.75 33.29
N LYS A 143 -5.27 7.37 32.18
CA LYS A 143 -4.72 8.64 31.65
C LYS A 143 -3.20 8.60 31.40
N LYS A 144 -2.63 7.42 31.12
CA LYS A 144 -1.22 7.24 30.81
C LYS A 144 -0.90 7.34 29.33
N ALA A 145 -1.89 7.14 28.45
CA ALA A 145 -1.74 7.27 27.02
C ALA A 145 -1.75 8.74 26.62
N GLN A 146 -0.69 9.22 25.98
CA GLN A 146 -0.61 10.58 25.44
C GLN A 146 -1.10 10.65 23.99
N LEU A 147 -0.91 9.58 23.23
CA LEU A 147 -1.32 9.46 21.84
C LEU A 147 -1.86 8.06 21.60
N VAL A 148 -3.03 7.98 21.01
CA VAL A 148 -3.66 6.72 20.61
C VAL A 148 -3.85 6.73 19.10
N ILE A 149 -3.37 5.68 18.44
CA ILE A 149 -3.45 5.53 16.99
C ILE A 149 -4.36 4.36 16.69
N ILE A 150 -5.41 4.61 15.93
CA ILE A 150 -6.40 3.62 15.56
C ILE A 150 -6.38 3.46 14.04
N ALA A 151 -6.29 2.22 13.55
CA ALA A 151 -6.44 1.94 12.12
C ALA A 151 -7.88 2.22 11.68
N HIS A 152 -8.05 2.77 10.49
CA HIS A 152 -9.36 3.16 9.97
C HIS A 152 -10.17 1.99 9.38
N ASP A 153 -9.49 0.90 9.06
CA ASP A 153 -10.02 -0.26 8.35
C ASP A 153 -10.21 -1.50 9.23
N VAL A 154 -10.33 -1.31 10.54
CA VAL A 154 -10.53 -2.42 11.48
C VAL A 154 -11.91 -3.05 11.27
N GLU A 155 -11.93 -4.35 11.13
CA GLU A 155 -13.14 -5.16 11.02
C GLU A 155 -13.13 -6.30 12.03
N PRO A 156 -14.23 -6.50 12.76
CA PRO A 156 -15.42 -5.66 12.86
C PRO A 156 -15.16 -4.29 13.51
N VAL A 157 -15.91 -3.25 13.10
CA VAL A 157 -15.73 -1.87 13.59
C VAL A 157 -16.06 -1.72 15.08
N GLU A 158 -16.88 -2.59 15.61
CA GLU A 158 -17.29 -2.64 17.02
C GLU A 158 -16.08 -2.81 17.98
N LEU A 159 -14.99 -3.36 17.50
CA LEU A 159 -13.76 -3.49 18.29
C LEU A 159 -13.15 -2.13 18.66
N VAL A 160 -13.29 -1.12 17.81
CA VAL A 160 -12.62 0.19 17.96
C VAL A 160 -13.59 1.37 18.04
N ILE A 161 -14.88 1.18 17.78
CA ILE A 161 -15.87 2.24 17.68
C ILE A 161 -16.02 3.05 19.00
N TRP A 162 -15.83 2.41 20.12
CA TRP A 162 -15.91 2.99 21.45
C TRP A 162 -14.62 3.69 21.90
N LEU A 163 -13.48 3.33 21.33
CA LEU A 163 -12.16 3.78 21.78
C LEU A 163 -11.97 5.30 21.71
N PRO A 164 -12.39 6.01 20.65
CA PRO A 164 -12.31 7.48 20.61
C PRO A 164 -13.09 8.17 21.74
N ALA A 165 -14.21 7.59 22.16
CA ALA A 165 -15.00 8.12 23.26
C ALA A 165 -14.29 7.96 24.61
N VAL A 166 -13.60 6.83 24.82
CA VAL A 166 -12.79 6.60 26.04
C VAL A 166 -11.56 7.49 26.09
N CYS A 167 -11.01 7.83 24.93
CA CYS A 167 -9.85 8.72 24.85
C CYS A 167 -10.19 10.19 25.13
N ARG A 168 -11.42 10.60 24.98
CA ARG A 168 -11.92 11.96 25.26
C ARG A 168 -12.12 12.16 26.75
#